data_facf4018bafe132e9fa5c9b90001dc03
#
_entry.id   facf4018bafe132e9fa5c9b90001dc03
#
_cell.length_a   1.000
_cell.length_b   1.000
_cell.length_c   1.000
_cell.angle_alpha   90.00
_cell.angle_beta   90.00
_cell.angle_gamma   90.00
#
_symmetry.space_group_name_H-M   'P 1'
#
loop_
_entity.id
_entity.type
_entity.pdbx_description
1 polymer ?
#
loop_
_entity_poly.entity_id
_entity_poly.type
_entity_poly.pdbx_seq_one_letter_code
_entity_poly.pdbx_strand_id
1 'polypeptide(L)'
;MSGFSSTGATILDDIEALPHGLLFWRSMTQWIGGLGIVFFTIAVLPIFGVSGVQLFAAEASGPTYDKVHPRIGVTAKWIWTIYAGLTAIEVILLLFGGMGLFDSICHSFATTGTGGYSTKQDSIAYYNSPYIEYVIGVFMFLSGINFTLLLLLFTGKLKKVSQNAELKWYVMSVILFTAFIAAVLYRTTPMGAEESFRKAFFQVASLHTSTGFVTADYMQWVPVLWGTLTVIMLIGACAGSTTGGMKCIRMVILAKVSRNEFKHIVHPNAVLPVRVNKQVISPAILSTVLAFSFIYAVIIIVSVLLMLAMGVGFTESIGTVISSIGNMGPGLGSCGPAYSWDGLPDLAKWLLSFLMLLGRLELFTVLLLFSSDFWKRN
;
A
#
# COMPACT_ATOMS: atom_id res chain seq x y z
N MET A 1 -2.50 15.96 -4.40
CA MET A 1 -3.19 14.67 -4.31
C MET A 1 -2.22 13.57 -3.88
N SER A 2 -1.13 13.33 -4.58
CA SER A 2 -0.16 12.23 -4.33
C SER A 2 0.39 12.20 -2.88
N GLY A 3 0.64 13.34 -2.22
CA GLY A 3 1.06 13.39 -0.82
C GLY A 3 0.03 12.81 0.15
N PHE A 4 -1.20 13.38 0.19
CA PHE A 4 -2.25 12.95 1.12
C PHE A 4 -2.84 11.57 0.80
N SER A 5 -2.79 11.12 -0.45
CA SER A 5 -3.15 9.75 -0.80
C SER A 5 -2.03 8.73 -0.50
N SER A 6 -0.86 9.21 -0.02
CA SER A 6 0.36 8.41 0.19
C SER A 6 0.76 7.62 -1.06
N THR A 7 0.61 8.21 -2.26
CA THR A 7 0.97 7.54 -3.51
C THR A 7 2.46 7.65 -3.81
N GLY A 8 3.07 8.83 -3.59
CA GLY A 8 4.49 9.03 -3.85
C GLY A 8 4.87 9.42 -5.28
N ALA A 9 3.95 9.43 -6.22
CA ALA A 9 4.20 9.91 -7.58
C ALA A 9 4.57 11.40 -7.56
N THR A 10 5.64 11.78 -8.29
CA THR A 10 6.15 13.15 -8.36
C THR A 10 6.15 13.66 -9.80
N ILE A 11 5.86 14.96 -9.93
CA ILE A 11 6.03 15.74 -11.17
C ILE A 11 7.21 16.71 -11.07
N LEU A 12 8.05 16.57 -10.04
CA LEU A 12 9.22 17.40 -9.83
C LEU A 12 10.42 16.71 -10.47
N ASP A 13 11.14 17.42 -11.32
CA ASP A 13 12.33 16.89 -12.00
C ASP A 13 13.59 17.06 -11.16
N ASP A 14 13.65 18.08 -10.29
CA ASP A 14 14.74 18.29 -9.33
C ASP A 14 14.17 18.46 -7.93
N ILE A 15 14.29 17.39 -7.14
CA ILE A 15 13.81 17.37 -5.76
C ILE A 15 14.77 18.12 -4.85
N GLU A 16 16.07 18.05 -5.10
CA GLU A 16 17.11 18.61 -4.24
C GLU A 16 17.20 20.13 -4.32
N ALA A 17 16.69 20.74 -5.40
CA ALA A 17 16.57 22.19 -5.53
C ALA A 17 15.48 22.80 -4.63
N LEU A 18 14.59 21.98 -4.05
CA LEU A 18 13.50 22.48 -3.21
C LEU A 18 14.00 22.89 -1.81
N PRO A 19 13.46 23.97 -1.24
CA PRO A 19 13.72 24.33 0.15
C PRO A 19 13.32 23.21 1.13
N HIS A 20 14.09 23.02 2.19
CA HIS A 20 13.86 22.02 3.23
C HIS A 20 12.43 22.04 3.78
N GLY A 21 11.82 23.25 3.92
CA GLY A 21 10.44 23.37 4.39
C GLY A 21 9.41 22.70 3.47
N LEU A 22 9.60 22.78 2.14
CA LEU A 22 8.72 22.09 1.17
C LEU A 22 8.95 20.58 1.17
N LEU A 23 10.20 20.12 1.28
CA LEU A 23 10.53 18.70 1.40
C LEU A 23 9.93 18.08 2.68
N PHE A 24 10.03 18.81 3.79
CA PHE A 24 9.38 18.40 5.05
C PHE A 24 7.87 18.32 4.89
N TRP A 25 7.24 19.33 4.30
CA TRP A 25 5.80 19.34 4.06
C TRP A 25 5.35 18.19 3.18
N ARG A 26 6.09 17.87 2.10
CA ARG A 26 5.80 16.71 1.25
C ARG A 26 5.76 15.41 2.07
N SER A 27 6.79 15.13 2.86
CA SER A 27 6.87 13.92 3.69
C SER A 27 5.82 13.92 4.79
N MET A 28 5.54 15.09 5.41
CA MET A 28 4.50 15.24 6.43
C MET A 28 3.10 14.99 5.86
N THR A 29 2.80 15.41 4.62
CA THR A 29 1.50 15.09 3.98
C THR A 29 1.30 13.59 3.83
N GLN A 30 2.36 12.81 3.52
CA GLN A 30 2.28 11.35 3.47
C GLN A 30 2.09 10.74 4.85
N TRP A 31 2.77 11.24 5.86
CA TRP A 31 2.64 10.77 7.23
C TRP A 31 1.22 10.98 7.77
N ILE A 32 0.63 12.16 7.54
CA ILE A 32 -0.77 12.45 7.90
C ILE A 32 -1.72 11.60 7.07
N GLY A 33 -1.48 11.49 5.75
CA GLY A 33 -2.29 10.70 4.83
C GLY A 33 -2.24 9.20 5.09
N GLY A 34 -1.10 8.69 5.60
CA GLY A 34 -0.88 7.26 5.88
C GLY A 34 -1.86 6.69 6.90
N LEU A 35 -2.02 7.32 8.06
CA LEU A 35 -3.04 6.90 9.05
C LEU A 35 -4.45 7.32 8.68
N GLY A 36 -4.55 8.15 7.67
CA GLY A 36 -5.81 8.73 7.24
C GLY A 36 -6.28 9.87 8.14
N ILE A 37 -6.83 10.88 7.50
CA ILE A 37 -7.57 11.97 8.13
C ILE A 37 -8.63 11.43 9.12
N VAL A 38 -9.10 10.20 8.93
CA VAL A 38 -10.15 9.55 9.70
C VAL A 38 -9.69 9.14 11.09
N PHE A 39 -8.51 8.54 11.24
CA PHE A 39 -8.02 8.29 12.61
C PHE A 39 -7.76 9.60 13.36
N PHE A 40 -7.31 10.65 12.65
CA PHE A 40 -7.17 11.98 13.22
C PHE A 40 -8.53 12.55 13.62
N THR A 41 -9.54 12.47 12.74
CA THR A 41 -10.90 12.94 13.03
C THR A 41 -11.57 12.12 14.12
N ILE A 42 -11.36 10.80 14.22
CA ILE A 42 -11.88 10.00 15.35
C ILE A 42 -11.24 10.40 16.67
N ALA A 43 -9.98 10.81 16.68
CA ALA A 43 -9.33 11.29 17.88
C ALA A 43 -9.81 12.69 18.27
N VAL A 44 -10.16 13.54 17.30
CA VAL A 44 -10.50 14.96 17.47
C VAL A 44 -12.02 15.21 17.50
N LEU A 45 -12.84 14.53 16.68
CA LEU A 45 -14.29 14.71 16.63
C LEU A 45 -15.03 14.47 17.96
N PRO A 46 -14.64 13.50 18.82
CA PRO A 46 -15.26 13.37 20.13
C PRO A 46 -15.06 14.59 21.04
N ILE A 47 -13.99 15.38 20.81
CA ILE A 47 -13.72 16.63 21.52
C ILE A 47 -14.77 17.69 21.12
N PHE A 48 -15.30 17.61 19.91
CA PHE A 48 -16.34 18.51 19.37
C PHE A 48 -17.76 17.93 19.47
N GLY A 49 -17.96 16.80 20.17
CA GLY A 49 -19.28 16.19 20.38
C GLY A 49 -19.89 15.48 19.17
N VAL A 50 -19.12 15.25 18.10
CA VAL A 50 -19.58 14.57 16.89
C VAL A 50 -19.18 13.08 16.92
N SER A 51 -20.14 12.17 16.61
CA SER A 51 -19.89 10.73 16.59
C SER A 51 -19.03 10.33 15.37
N GLY A 52 -17.77 10.00 15.61
CA GLY A 52 -16.83 9.51 14.58
C GLY A 52 -17.05 8.06 14.12
N VAL A 53 -18.08 7.37 14.64
CA VAL A 53 -18.33 5.92 14.39
C VAL A 53 -18.63 5.62 12.92
N GLN A 54 -19.38 6.48 12.25
CA GLN A 54 -19.75 6.29 10.84
C GLN A 54 -18.57 6.50 9.90
N LEU A 55 -17.68 7.44 10.21
CA LEU A 55 -16.48 7.71 9.43
C LEU A 55 -15.46 6.56 9.57
N PHE A 56 -15.32 6.01 10.78
CA PHE A 56 -14.47 4.83 11.03
C PHE A 56 -14.95 3.59 10.28
N ALA A 57 -16.27 3.39 10.19
CA ALA A 57 -16.83 2.28 9.43
C ALA A 57 -16.58 2.40 7.92
N ALA A 58 -16.42 3.62 7.40
CA ALA A 58 -16.13 3.87 5.99
C ALA A 58 -14.67 3.58 5.62
N GLU A 59 -13.72 3.84 6.53
CA GLU A 59 -12.28 3.61 6.28
C GLU A 59 -11.70 2.32 6.91
N ALA A 60 -12.41 1.68 7.84
CA ALA A 60 -12.01 0.38 8.35
C ALA A 60 -12.20 -0.68 7.26
N SER A 61 -11.34 -0.62 6.27
CA SER A 61 -11.34 -1.47 5.10
C SER A 61 -11.00 -2.91 5.47
N GLY A 62 -12.02 -3.75 5.48
CA GLY A 62 -11.83 -5.19 5.62
C GLY A 62 -13.11 -5.92 6.00
N PRO A 63 -13.30 -7.14 5.49
CA PRO A 63 -14.47 -7.95 5.77
C PRO A 63 -14.53 -8.51 7.21
N THR A 64 -13.54 -8.21 8.04
CA THR A 64 -13.47 -8.67 9.44
C THR A 64 -13.06 -7.53 10.36
N TYR A 65 -13.99 -7.11 11.24
CA TYR A 65 -13.72 -6.14 12.29
C TYR A 65 -13.14 -6.85 13.53
N ASP A 66 -11.81 -6.76 13.71
CA ASP A 66 -11.20 -7.13 14.99
C ASP A 66 -11.34 -5.97 15.99
N LYS A 67 -12.43 -5.97 16.76
CA LYS A 67 -12.61 -5.02 17.87
C LYS A 67 -11.66 -5.38 19.01
N VAL A 68 -10.62 -4.58 19.23
CA VAL A 68 -9.68 -4.75 20.35
C VAL A 68 -10.25 -4.16 21.64
N HIS A 69 -10.99 -3.07 21.54
CA HIS A 69 -11.64 -2.39 22.67
C HIS A 69 -13.06 -1.97 22.32
N PRO A 70 -13.99 -1.98 23.31
CA PRO A 70 -15.37 -1.55 23.11
C PRO A 70 -15.50 -0.03 22.82
N ARG A 71 -14.46 0.77 23.11
CA ARG A 71 -14.42 2.22 22.85
C ARG A 71 -13.48 2.52 21.71
N ILE A 72 -14.01 3.01 20.61
CA ILE A 72 -13.29 3.34 19.36
C ILE A 72 -12.15 4.33 19.62
N GLY A 73 -12.38 5.37 20.44
CA GLY A 73 -11.35 6.37 20.76
C GLY A 73 -10.12 5.80 21.49
N VAL A 74 -10.27 4.74 22.29
CA VAL A 74 -9.15 4.08 22.96
C VAL A 74 -8.30 3.32 21.93
N THR A 75 -8.95 2.60 21.02
CA THR A 75 -8.26 1.89 19.92
C THR A 75 -7.50 2.87 19.03
N ALA A 76 -8.10 4.00 18.66
CA ALA A 76 -7.47 5.03 17.85
C ALA A 76 -6.20 5.59 18.54
N LYS A 77 -6.26 5.90 19.84
CA LYS A 77 -5.09 6.38 20.60
C LYS A 77 -3.93 5.37 20.55
N TRP A 78 -4.21 4.10 20.74
CA TRP A 78 -3.19 3.04 20.71
C TRP A 78 -2.56 2.88 19.30
N ILE A 79 -3.37 2.96 18.26
CA ILE A 79 -2.89 2.90 16.87
C ILE A 79 -1.97 4.09 16.60
N TRP A 80 -2.36 5.32 17.02
CA TRP A 80 -1.53 6.50 16.92
C TRP A 80 -0.21 6.36 17.68
N THR A 81 -0.25 5.83 18.89
CA THR A 81 0.96 5.60 19.69
C THR A 81 1.93 4.64 19.00
N ILE A 82 1.42 3.55 18.41
CA ILE A 82 2.26 2.59 17.68
C ILE A 82 2.84 3.25 16.43
N TYR A 83 2.04 3.99 15.69
CA TYR A 83 2.46 4.67 14.48
C TYR A 83 3.57 5.70 14.74
N ALA A 84 3.35 6.58 15.70
CA ALA A 84 4.35 7.56 16.11
C ALA A 84 5.60 6.88 16.71
N GLY A 85 5.41 5.79 17.45
CA GLY A 85 6.49 4.99 18.02
C GLY A 85 7.36 4.33 16.93
N LEU A 86 6.74 3.71 15.92
CA LEU A 86 7.46 3.14 14.78
C LEU A 86 8.25 4.22 14.05
N THR A 87 7.63 5.38 13.77
CA THR A 87 8.30 6.52 13.13
C THR A 87 9.52 6.97 13.94
N ALA A 88 9.38 7.15 15.26
CA ALA A 88 10.48 7.60 16.13
C ALA A 88 11.63 6.58 16.19
N ILE A 89 11.32 5.29 16.28
CA ILE A 89 12.32 4.23 16.30
C ILE A 89 13.07 4.19 14.97
N GLU A 90 12.36 4.32 13.85
CA GLU A 90 12.98 4.35 12.52
C GLU A 90 13.93 5.55 12.37
N VAL A 91 13.51 6.77 12.78
CA VAL A 91 14.39 7.96 12.80
C VAL A 91 15.69 7.67 13.54
N ILE A 92 15.59 7.09 14.74
CA ILE A 92 16.78 6.77 15.56
C ILE A 92 17.69 5.77 14.84
N LEU A 93 17.13 4.71 14.25
CA LEU A 93 17.91 3.71 13.54
C LEU A 93 18.56 4.27 12.26
N LEU A 94 17.88 5.15 11.52
CA LEU A 94 18.46 5.81 10.35
C LEU A 94 19.59 6.77 10.72
N LEU A 95 19.48 7.47 11.85
CA LEU A 95 20.59 8.28 12.39
C LEU A 95 21.83 7.42 12.71
N PHE A 96 21.64 6.24 13.31
CA PHE A 96 22.74 5.29 13.52
C PHE A 96 23.36 4.79 12.21
N GLY A 97 22.57 4.76 11.13
CA GLY A 97 23.04 4.45 9.78
C GLY A 97 23.83 5.57 9.10
N GLY A 98 23.99 6.73 9.75
CA GLY A 98 24.70 7.89 9.20
C GLY A 98 23.85 8.81 8.32
N MET A 99 22.54 8.62 8.29
CA MET A 99 21.61 9.54 7.61
C MET A 99 21.46 10.83 8.42
N GLY A 100 21.43 12.00 7.77
CA GLY A 100 21.21 13.28 8.45
C GLY A 100 19.85 13.33 9.17
N LEU A 101 19.72 14.11 10.25
CA LEU A 101 18.48 14.19 11.04
C LEU A 101 17.26 14.58 10.19
N PHE A 102 17.42 15.57 9.32
CA PHE A 102 16.37 16.03 8.43
C PHE A 102 15.88 14.91 7.50
N ASP A 103 16.81 14.24 6.84
CA ASP A 103 16.50 13.14 5.92
C ASP A 103 15.89 11.94 6.67
N SER A 104 16.41 11.61 7.86
CA SER A 104 15.88 10.53 8.71
C SER A 104 14.42 10.77 9.08
N ILE A 105 14.04 12.01 9.44
CA ILE A 105 12.66 12.37 9.76
C ILE A 105 11.78 12.26 8.51
N CYS A 106 12.21 12.84 7.38
CA CYS A 106 11.43 12.85 6.14
C CYS A 106 11.21 11.42 5.60
N HIS A 107 12.26 10.59 5.58
CA HIS A 107 12.13 9.21 5.12
C HIS A 107 11.29 8.35 6.07
N SER A 108 11.43 8.50 7.40
CA SER A 108 10.57 7.77 8.35
C SER A 108 9.10 8.17 8.23
N PHE A 109 8.79 9.44 7.94
CA PHE A 109 7.43 9.86 7.65
C PHE A 109 6.88 9.16 6.40
N ALA A 110 7.67 9.11 5.35
CA ALA A 110 7.29 8.48 4.09
C ALA A 110 7.24 6.94 4.20
N THR A 111 8.10 6.30 5.00
CA THR A 111 8.10 4.85 5.24
C THR A 111 6.85 4.42 6.01
N THR A 112 6.63 5.00 7.19
CA THR A 112 5.49 4.61 8.05
C THR A 112 4.15 5.01 7.45
N GLY A 113 4.12 6.16 6.73
CA GLY A 113 2.98 6.59 5.92
C GLY A 113 2.78 5.79 4.63
N THR A 114 3.72 4.91 4.31
CA THR A 114 3.75 4.11 3.05
C THR A 114 3.55 4.97 1.80
N GLY A 115 4.30 6.09 1.71
CA GLY A 115 4.12 7.07 0.64
C GLY A 115 5.31 7.26 -0.30
N GLY A 116 6.55 6.95 0.14
CA GLY A 116 7.74 6.87 -0.71
C GLY A 116 8.35 8.17 -1.20
N TYR A 117 7.92 9.33 -0.70
CA TYR A 117 8.65 10.56 -1.01
C TYR A 117 10.02 10.57 -0.36
N SER A 118 11.03 10.92 -1.15
CA SER A 118 12.41 11.11 -0.72
C SER A 118 12.79 12.57 -0.78
N THR A 119 13.81 12.94 0.00
CA THR A 119 14.54 14.21 -0.08
C THR A 119 15.63 14.17 -1.16
N LYS A 120 15.89 12.98 -1.73
CA LYS A 120 16.91 12.72 -2.75
C LYS A 120 16.27 12.27 -4.05
N GLN A 121 16.87 12.68 -5.18
CA GLN A 121 16.39 12.32 -6.52
C GLN A 121 16.44 10.79 -6.71
N ASP A 122 17.56 10.16 -6.32
CA ASP A 122 17.76 8.71 -6.44
C ASP A 122 17.09 7.91 -5.31
N SER A 123 16.16 8.52 -4.55
CA SER A 123 15.48 7.86 -3.44
C SER A 123 16.48 7.25 -2.44
N ILE A 124 16.26 6.01 -1.98
CA ILE A 124 17.14 5.34 -1.01
C ILE A 124 18.46 4.87 -1.65
N ALA A 125 18.48 4.70 -2.98
CA ALA A 125 19.70 4.36 -3.70
C ALA A 125 20.84 5.36 -3.47
N TYR A 126 20.51 6.64 -3.22
CA TYR A 126 21.48 7.71 -2.92
C TYR A 126 22.43 7.35 -1.77
N TYR A 127 21.93 6.70 -0.71
CA TYR A 127 22.72 6.40 0.48
C TYR A 127 23.68 5.22 0.30
N ASN A 128 23.43 4.36 -0.68
CA ASN A 128 24.25 3.17 -0.99
C ASN A 128 24.70 2.39 0.27
N SER A 129 23.83 2.25 1.24
CA SER A 129 24.11 1.62 2.54
C SER A 129 23.21 0.42 2.76
N PRO A 130 23.77 -0.81 2.84
CA PRO A 130 23.01 -2.01 3.14
C PRO A 130 22.21 -1.89 4.44
N TYR A 131 22.76 -1.23 5.46
CA TYR A 131 22.09 -1.02 6.74
C TYR A 131 20.81 -0.19 6.57
N ILE A 132 20.90 0.96 5.87
CA ILE A 132 19.75 1.84 5.62
C ILE A 132 18.67 1.10 4.82
N GLU A 133 19.07 0.35 3.79
CA GLU A 133 18.14 -0.44 2.96
C GLU A 133 17.40 -1.49 3.80
N TYR A 134 18.09 -2.22 4.69
CA TYR A 134 17.43 -3.20 5.58
C TYR A 134 16.53 -2.53 6.61
N VAL A 135 16.95 -1.43 7.25
CA VAL A 135 16.11 -0.70 8.21
C VAL A 135 14.82 -0.26 7.53
N ILE A 136 14.89 0.48 6.44
CA ILE A 136 13.70 0.97 5.72
C ILE A 136 12.85 -0.22 5.23
N GLY A 137 13.47 -1.26 4.65
CA GLY A 137 12.76 -2.46 4.18
C GLY A 137 11.95 -3.14 5.28
N VAL A 138 12.52 -3.29 6.47
CA VAL A 138 11.83 -3.86 7.63
C VAL A 138 10.70 -2.96 8.11
N PHE A 139 10.89 -1.64 8.17
CA PHE A 139 9.84 -0.71 8.59
C PHE A 139 8.72 -0.60 7.56
N MET A 140 9.01 -0.65 6.25
CA MET A 140 7.99 -0.81 5.20
C MET A 140 7.17 -2.08 5.42
N PHE A 141 7.84 -3.22 5.65
CA PHE A 141 7.16 -4.48 5.93
C PHE A 141 6.27 -4.40 7.17
N LEU A 142 6.73 -3.79 8.27
CA LEU A 142 5.92 -3.59 9.49
C LEU A 142 4.73 -2.67 9.25
N SER A 143 4.89 -1.60 8.49
CA SER A 143 3.82 -0.66 8.13
C SER A 143 2.74 -1.31 7.24
N GLY A 144 3.09 -2.38 6.52
CA GLY A 144 2.16 -3.23 5.77
C GLY A 144 1.31 -4.17 6.64
N ILE A 145 1.62 -4.36 7.92
CA ILE A 145 0.86 -5.19 8.84
C ILE A 145 -0.33 -4.39 9.40
N ASN A 146 -1.45 -5.05 9.63
CA ASN A 146 -2.60 -4.46 10.33
C ASN A 146 -2.17 -3.91 11.71
N PHE A 147 -2.40 -2.61 11.96
CA PHE A 147 -2.00 -1.96 13.21
C PHE A 147 -2.67 -2.57 14.46
N THR A 148 -3.86 -3.16 14.32
CA THR A 148 -4.49 -3.93 15.39
C THR A 148 -3.69 -5.18 15.75
N LEU A 149 -3.11 -5.86 14.74
CA LEU A 149 -2.23 -7.01 14.98
C LEU A 149 -0.90 -6.59 15.60
N LEU A 150 -0.35 -5.44 15.20
CA LEU A 150 0.83 -4.87 15.86
C LEU A 150 0.54 -4.56 17.33
N LEU A 151 -0.62 -4.00 17.65
CA LEU A 151 -1.03 -3.79 19.05
C LEU A 151 -1.10 -5.11 19.82
N LEU A 152 -1.66 -6.18 19.23
CA LEU A 152 -1.71 -7.51 19.86
C LEU A 152 -0.31 -8.11 20.03
N LEU A 153 0.62 -7.82 19.13
CA LEU A 153 2.02 -8.22 19.23
C LEU A 153 2.68 -7.55 20.44
N PHE A 154 2.57 -6.23 20.56
CA PHE A 154 3.14 -5.46 21.67
C PHE A 154 2.49 -5.79 23.04
N THR A 155 1.22 -6.23 23.04
CA THR A 155 0.52 -6.68 24.26
C THR A 155 0.76 -8.17 24.59
N GLY A 156 1.69 -8.85 23.91
CA GLY A 156 2.09 -10.22 24.20
C GLY A 156 1.12 -11.30 23.72
N LYS A 157 0.08 -10.97 22.94
CA LYS A 157 -0.92 -11.92 22.45
C LYS A 157 -0.47 -12.63 21.16
N LEU A 158 0.75 -13.17 21.16
CA LEU A 158 1.43 -13.78 20.00
C LEU A 158 0.60 -14.86 19.30
N LYS A 159 -0.13 -15.68 20.08
CA LYS A 159 -0.96 -16.77 19.53
C LYS A 159 -2.07 -16.26 18.61
N LYS A 160 -2.68 -15.09 18.92
CA LYS A 160 -3.70 -14.48 18.06
C LYS A 160 -3.08 -13.93 16.77
N VAL A 161 -1.91 -13.32 16.87
CA VAL A 161 -1.17 -12.78 15.72
C VAL A 161 -0.76 -13.92 14.77
N SER A 162 -0.16 -15.00 15.32
CA SER A 162 0.31 -16.12 14.49
C SER A 162 -0.82 -16.95 13.86
N GLN A 163 -2.05 -16.87 14.35
CA GLN A 163 -3.22 -17.55 13.78
C GLN A 163 -3.95 -16.73 12.72
N ASN A 164 -3.60 -15.45 12.54
CA ASN A 164 -4.26 -14.59 11.55
C ASN A 164 -3.93 -15.05 10.12
N ALA A 165 -4.96 -15.35 9.34
CA ALA A 165 -4.83 -15.88 7.99
C ALA A 165 -4.26 -14.84 7.02
N GLU A 166 -4.67 -13.58 7.13
CA GLU A 166 -4.20 -12.49 6.28
C GLU A 166 -2.71 -12.25 6.48
N LEU A 167 -2.25 -12.15 7.74
CA LEU A 167 -0.84 -11.97 8.05
C LEU A 167 0.01 -13.12 7.51
N LYS A 168 -0.46 -14.36 7.61
CA LYS A 168 0.24 -15.53 7.05
C LYS A 168 0.40 -15.41 5.53
N TRP A 169 -0.64 -15.02 4.83
CA TRP A 169 -0.60 -14.83 3.39
C TRP A 169 0.33 -13.69 2.99
N TYR A 170 0.27 -12.57 3.72
CA TYR A 170 1.15 -11.43 3.50
C TYR A 170 2.62 -11.79 3.69
N VAL A 171 2.98 -12.40 4.82
CA VAL A 171 4.36 -12.86 5.08
C VAL A 171 4.82 -13.86 4.03
N MET A 172 3.97 -14.84 3.71
CA MET A 172 4.29 -15.87 2.71
C MET A 172 4.48 -15.27 1.31
N SER A 173 3.65 -14.30 0.90
CA SER A 173 3.82 -13.63 -0.38
C SER A 173 5.12 -12.83 -0.44
N VAL A 174 5.46 -12.07 0.61
CA VAL A 174 6.75 -11.35 0.67
C VAL A 174 7.92 -12.33 0.55
N ILE A 175 7.91 -13.44 1.29
CA ILE A 175 8.99 -14.45 1.24
C ILE A 175 9.08 -15.07 -0.16
N LEU A 176 7.97 -15.51 -0.75
CA LEU A 176 7.95 -16.16 -2.06
C LEU A 176 8.44 -15.23 -3.17
N PHE A 177 7.92 -14.00 -3.23
CA PHE A 177 8.33 -13.04 -4.26
C PHE A 177 9.78 -12.60 -4.08
N THR A 178 10.22 -12.38 -2.83
CA THR A 178 11.63 -12.04 -2.54
C THR A 178 12.56 -13.19 -2.98
N ALA A 179 12.23 -14.43 -2.61
CA ALA A 179 13.05 -15.58 -2.98
C ALA A 179 13.11 -15.78 -4.51
N PHE A 180 11.96 -15.60 -5.20
CA PHE A 180 11.90 -15.70 -6.65
C PHE A 180 12.74 -14.63 -7.33
N ILE A 181 12.54 -13.35 -6.96
CA ILE A 181 13.26 -12.21 -7.55
C ILE A 181 14.75 -12.31 -7.24
N ALA A 182 15.14 -12.64 -6.01
CA ALA A 182 16.54 -12.80 -5.61
C ALA A 182 17.22 -13.92 -6.40
N ALA A 183 16.56 -15.06 -6.59
CA ALA A 183 17.10 -16.19 -7.36
C ALA A 183 17.32 -15.83 -8.84
N VAL A 184 16.40 -15.08 -9.44
CA VAL A 184 16.54 -14.63 -10.83
C VAL A 184 17.63 -13.56 -10.95
N LEU A 185 17.68 -12.55 -10.04
CA LEU A 185 18.73 -11.54 -10.02
C LEU A 185 20.12 -12.16 -9.88
N TYR A 186 20.28 -13.10 -8.95
CA TYR A 186 21.56 -13.81 -8.75
C TYR A 186 22.04 -14.55 -10.01
N ARG A 187 21.11 -15.03 -10.84
CA ARG A 187 21.45 -15.73 -12.10
C ARG A 187 21.66 -14.81 -13.29
N THR A 188 21.03 -13.64 -13.31
CA THR A 188 20.98 -12.76 -14.49
C THR A 188 21.85 -11.52 -14.37
N THR A 189 22.33 -11.22 -13.17
CA THR A 189 23.17 -10.04 -12.90
C THR A 189 24.48 -10.46 -12.23
N PRO A 190 25.53 -9.63 -12.27
CA PRO A 190 26.80 -9.91 -11.59
C PRO A 190 26.74 -9.69 -10.07
N MET A 191 25.54 -9.44 -9.50
CA MET A 191 25.36 -9.18 -8.07
C MET A 191 25.63 -10.41 -7.21
N GLY A 192 26.25 -10.22 -6.04
CA GLY A 192 26.39 -11.26 -5.04
C GLY A 192 25.04 -11.72 -4.46
N ALA A 193 25.04 -12.86 -3.76
CA ALA A 193 23.81 -13.44 -3.19
C ALA A 193 23.16 -12.51 -2.16
N GLU A 194 23.93 -11.83 -1.31
CA GLU A 194 23.43 -10.86 -0.33
C GLU A 194 22.79 -9.65 -1.04
N GLU A 195 23.47 -9.07 -2.01
CA GLU A 195 22.99 -7.90 -2.72
C GLU A 195 21.71 -8.23 -3.51
N SER A 196 21.65 -9.37 -4.19
CA SER A 196 20.47 -9.85 -4.90
C SER A 196 19.28 -10.05 -3.96
N PHE A 197 19.51 -10.62 -2.77
CA PHE A 197 18.47 -10.79 -1.75
C PHE A 197 18.01 -9.42 -1.19
N ARG A 198 18.93 -8.54 -0.85
CA ARG A 198 18.64 -7.22 -0.26
C ARG A 198 17.82 -6.35 -1.22
N LYS A 199 18.25 -6.24 -2.48
CA LYS A 199 17.53 -5.49 -3.51
C LYS A 199 16.16 -6.10 -3.81
N ALA A 200 16.06 -7.43 -3.88
CA ALA A 200 14.78 -8.13 -4.05
C ALA A 200 13.83 -7.88 -2.88
N PHE A 201 14.30 -8.05 -1.63
CA PHE A 201 13.51 -7.81 -0.43
C PHE A 201 13.03 -6.37 -0.36
N PHE A 202 13.91 -5.40 -0.63
CA PHE A 202 13.57 -3.99 -0.60
C PHE A 202 12.49 -3.65 -1.61
N GLN A 203 12.63 -4.05 -2.88
CA GLN A 203 11.66 -3.75 -3.94
C GLN A 203 10.32 -4.48 -3.70
N VAL A 204 10.35 -5.73 -3.24
CA VAL A 204 9.13 -6.45 -2.86
C VAL A 204 8.43 -5.77 -1.69
N ALA A 205 9.14 -5.42 -0.62
CA ALA A 205 8.58 -4.71 0.52
C ALA A 205 8.00 -3.36 0.08
N SER A 206 8.75 -2.58 -0.70
CA SER A 206 8.35 -1.27 -1.19
C SER A 206 7.05 -1.31 -2.01
N LEU A 207 6.97 -2.20 -3.00
CA LEU A 207 5.80 -2.26 -3.88
C LEU A 207 4.61 -2.99 -3.25
N HIS A 208 4.86 -4.03 -2.46
CA HIS A 208 3.77 -4.76 -1.79
C HIS A 208 3.09 -3.92 -0.71
N THR A 209 3.86 -3.06 -0.03
CA THR A 209 3.31 -2.12 0.96
C THR A 209 2.87 -0.80 0.36
N SER A 210 2.91 -0.67 -0.96
CA SER A 210 2.61 0.59 -1.65
C SER A 210 3.44 1.80 -1.16
N THR A 211 4.64 1.57 -0.63
CA THR A 211 5.53 2.65 -0.19
C THR A 211 6.18 3.35 -1.38
N GLY A 212 6.74 2.60 -2.33
CA GLY A 212 7.29 3.16 -3.56
C GLY A 212 8.74 3.68 -3.48
N PHE A 213 9.48 3.44 -2.39
CA PHE A 213 10.91 3.71 -2.35
C PHE A 213 11.70 2.81 -3.29
N VAL A 214 12.84 3.31 -3.77
CA VAL A 214 13.65 2.66 -4.78
C VAL A 214 15.11 2.56 -4.34
N THR A 215 15.72 1.38 -4.54
CA THR A 215 17.16 1.13 -4.36
C THR A 215 17.84 0.67 -5.64
N ALA A 216 17.07 0.41 -6.69
CA ALA A 216 17.56 0.04 -8.00
C ALA A 216 16.48 0.32 -9.05
N ASP A 217 16.90 0.70 -10.25
CA ASP A 217 16.00 0.80 -11.39
C ASP A 217 15.64 -0.61 -11.90
N TYR A 218 14.47 -1.11 -11.45
CA TYR A 218 14.01 -2.44 -11.83
C TYR A 218 13.61 -2.54 -13.33
N MET A 219 13.49 -1.41 -14.04
CA MET A 219 13.25 -1.45 -15.49
C MET A 219 14.46 -1.99 -16.26
N GLN A 220 15.66 -1.93 -15.67
CA GLN A 220 16.88 -2.53 -16.23
C GLN A 220 16.97 -4.04 -15.97
N TRP A 221 16.07 -4.59 -15.15
CA TRP A 221 16.04 -6.03 -14.88
C TRP A 221 15.36 -6.78 -16.02
N VAL A 222 15.57 -8.12 -16.04
CA VAL A 222 14.89 -8.96 -17.04
C VAL A 222 13.36 -8.82 -16.95
N PRO A 223 12.64 -8.87 -18.08
CA PRO A 223 11.20 -8.58 -18.13
C PRO A 223 10.32 -9.35 -17.14
N VAL A 224 10.67 -10.59 -16.83
CA VAL A 224 9.92 -11.38 -15.85
C VAL A 224 9.92 -10.75 -14.45
N LEU A 225 10.96 -10.00 -14.09
CA LEU A 225 11.06 -9.39 -12.75
C LEU A 225 10.16 -8.17 -12.63
N TRP A 226 10.23 -7.20 -13.55
CA TRP A 226 9.33 -6.05 -13.49
C TRP A 226 7.86 -6.46 -13.75
N GLY A 227 7.61 -7.50 -14.56
CA GLY A 227 6.28 -8.10 -14.68
C GLY A 227 5.78 -8.70 -13.36
N THR A 228 6.64 -9.40 -12.60
CA THR A 228 6.32 -9.91 -11.26
C THR A 228 6.06 -8.77 -10.28
N LEU A 229 6.87 -7.71 -10.30
CA LEU A 229 6.65 -6.52 -9.47
C LEU A 229 5.30 -5.85 -9.79
N THR A 230 4.89 -5.80 -11.06
CA THR A 230 3.57 -5.30 -11.47
C THR A 230 2.43 -6.14 -10.87
N VAL A 231 2.58 -7.47 -10.80
CA VAL A 231 1.60 -8.33 -10.12
C VAL A 231 1.55 -8.04 -8.62
N ILE A 232 2.71 -7.81 -7.97
CA ILE A 232 2.78 -7.43 -6.56
C ILE A 232 2.03 -6.13 -6.31
N MET A 233 2.18 -5.14 -7.21
CA MET A 233 1.47 -3.85 -7.13
C MET A 233 -0.05 -3.99 -7.10
N LEU A 234 -0.63 -5.02 -7.71
CA LEU A 234 -2.08 -5.28 -7.67
C LEU A 234 -2.55 -5.89 -6.35
N ILE A 235 -1.68 -6.64 -5.64
CA ILE A 235 -2.10 -7.43 -4.47
C ILE A 235 -2.29 -6.54 -3.23
N GLY A 236 -1.38 -5.60 -2.97
CA GLY A 236 -1.38 -4.76 -1.76
C GLY A 236 -1.09 -5.56 -0.47
N ALA A 237 -0.92 -4.85 0.67
CA ALA A 237 -0.66 -5.48 1.98
C ALA A 237 -1.94 -5.69 2.82
N CYS A 238 -1.80 -5.81 4.15
CA CYS A 238 -2.92 -6.13 5.04
C CYS A 238 -3.97 -5.01 5.12
N ALA A 239 -5.23 -5.37 5.26
CA ALA A 239 -6.28 -4.43 5.63
C ALA A 239 -6.03 -3.86 7.05
N GLY A 240 -6.36 -2.58 7.25
CA GLY A 240 -6.05 -1.89 8.51
C GLY A 240 -4.57 -1.56 8.71
N SER A 241 -3.79 -1.51 7.62
CA SER A 241 -2.46 -0.91 7.52
C SER A 241 -2.55 0.43 6.77
N THR A 242 -1.43 1.15 6.67
CA THR A 242 -1.36 2.43 5.92
C THR A 242 -1.33 2.26 4.40
N THR A 243 -1.19 1.03 3.92
CA THR A 243 -0.99 0.68 2.50
C THR A 243 -2.22 0.90 1.62
N GLY A 244 -2.00 1.10 0.32
CA GLY A 244 -3.03 1.12 -0.71
C GLY A 244 -3.34 -0.27 -1.32
N GLY A 245 -3.89 -0.29 -2.53
CA GLY A 245 -4.14 -1.50 -3.32
C GLY A 245 -5.34 -2.34 -2.88
N MET A 246 -5.49 -3.53 -3.51
CA MET A 246 -6.66 -4.39 -3.34
C MET A 246 -6.79 -5.02 -1.94
N LYS A 247 -5.77 -4.96 -1.10
CA LYS A 247 -5.64 -5.60 0.21
C LYS A 247 -5.59 -7.14 0.16
N CYS A 248 -4.61 -7.68 0.88
CA CYS A 248 -4.32 -9.11 0.93
C CYS A 248 -5.53 -9.97 1.35
N ILE A 249 -6.37 -9.48 2.27
CA ILE A 249 -7.56 -10.21 2.73
C ILE A 249 -8.56 -10.51 1.61
N ARG A 250 -8.74 -9.57 0.65
CA ARG A 250 -9.62 -9.80 -0.49
C ARG A 250 -9.07 -10.89 -1.40
N MET A 251 -7.76 -10.91 -1.63
CA MET A 251 -7.09 -11.98 -2.38
C MET A 251 -7.24 -13.35 -1.69
N VAL A 252 -7.11 -13.39 -0.37
CA VAL A 252 -7.35 -14.62 0.42
C VAL A 252 -8.78 -15.13 0.26
N ILE A 253 -9.77 -14.23 0.29
CA ILE A 253 -11.17 -14.59 0.10
C ILE A 253 -11.40 -15.10 -1.32
N LEU A 254 -10.93 -14.39 -2.35
CA LEU A 254 -11.07 -14.77 -3.76
C LEU A 254 -10.45 -16.15 -4.03
N ALA A 255 -9.23 -16.40 -3.53
CA ALA A 255 -8.58 -17.70 -3.67
C ALA A 255 -9.38 -18.85 -3.02
N LYS A 256 -9.99 -18.59 -1.85
CA LYS A 256 -10.83 -19.58 -1.16
C LYS A 256 -12.15 -19.80 -1.89
N VAL A 257 -12.77 -18.75 -2.42
CA VAL A 257 -13.98 -18.86 -3.24
C VAL A 257 -13.70 -19.70 -4.47
N SER A 258 -12.65 -19.35 -5.24
CA SER A 258 -12.29 -20.12 -6.43
C SER A 258 -12.03 -21.59 -6.12
N ARG A 259 -11.28 -21.87 -5.02
CA ARG A 259 -11.04 -23.25 -4.58
C ARG A 259 -12.34 -23.99 -4.21
N ASN A 260 -13.28 -23.32 -3.54
CA ASN A 260 -14.55 -23.91 -3.16
C ASN A 260 -15.41 -24.16 -4.40
N GLU A 261 -15.38 -23.30 -5.41
CA GLU A 261 -16.10 -23.46 -6.66
C GLU A 261 -15.67 -24.71 -7.42
N PHE A 262 -14.35 -24.98 -7.53
CA PHE A 262 -13.86 -26.23 -8.07
C PHE A 262 -14.41 -27.47 -7.36
N LYS A 263 -14.55 -27.40 -6.02
CA LYS A 263 -15.12 -28.49 -5.24
C LYS A 263 -16.63 -28.60 -5.44
N HIS A 264 -17.32 -27.47 -5.59
CA HIS A 264 -18.77 -27.44 -5.84
C HIS A 264 -19.13 -28.05 -7.20
N ILE A 265 -18.30 -27.83 -8.23
CA ILE A 265 -18.47 -28.47 -9.55
C ILE A 265 -18.40 -29.99 -9.44
N VAL A 266 -17.48 -30.52 -8.59
CA VAL A 266 -17.35 -31.97 -8.38
C VAL A 266 -18.43 -32.55 -7.45
N HIS A 267 -18.85 -31.74 -6.46
CA HIS A 267 -19.85 -32.11 -5.45
C HIS A 267 -20.95 -31.05 -5.36
N PRO A 268 -21.93 -31.01 -6.29
CA PRO A 268 -22.90 -29.91 -6.40
C PRO A 268 -23.76 -29.68 -5.15
N ASN A 269 -24.01 -30.73 -4.36
CA ASN A 269 -24.83 -30.65 -3.15
C ASN A 269 -24.02 -30.33 -1.89
N ALA A 270 -22.70 -30.07 -1.99
CA ALA A 270 -21.86 -29.80 -0.85
C ALA A 270 -22.03 -28.34 -0.37
N VAL A 271 -22.33 -28.13 0.90
CA VAL A 271 -22.31 -26.80 1.53
C VAL A 271 -20.89 -26.46 1.94
N LEU A 272 -20.24 -25.56 1.20
CA LEU A 272 -18.84 -25.18 1.34
C LEU A 272 -18.69 -23.73 1.81
N PRO A 273 -18.85 -23.44 3.13
CA PRO A 273 -18.70 -22.07 3.62
C PRO A 273 -17.26 -21.57 3.50
N VAL A 274 -17.08 -20.33 3.01
CA VAL A 274 -15.79 -19.65 3.03
C VAL A 274 -15.48 -19.23 4.47
N ARG A 275 -14.33 -19.66 5.00
CA ARG A 275 -13.89 -19.35 6.37
C ARG A 275 -12.57 -18.58 6.36
N VAL A 276 -12.53 -17.48 7.12
CA VAL A 276 -11.30 -16.70 7.41
C VAL A 276 -11.18 -16.60 8.92
N ASN A 277 -10.00 -16.82 9.48
CA ASN A 277 -9.74 -16.81 10.93
C ASN A 277 -10.73 -17.68 11.74
N LYS A 278 -11.11 -18.86 11.19
CA LYS A 278 -12.13 -19.78 11.73
C LYS A 278 -13.57 -19.26 11.72
N GLN A 279 -13.83 -18.05 11.25
CA GLN A 279 -15.17 -17.47 11.11
C GLN A 279 -15.71 -17.67 9.69
N VAL A 280 -16.99 -17.96 9.58
CA VAL A 280 -17.68 -18.05 8.27
C VAL A 280 -17.95 -16.65 7.77
N ILE A 281 -17.53 -16.38 6.52
CA ILE A 281 -17.81 -15.11 5.85
C ILE A 281 -19.25 -15.12 5.37
N SER A 282 -19.99 -14.05 5.67
CA SER A 282 -21.38 -13.93 5.22
C SER A 282 -21.47 -13.79 3.69
N PRO A 283 -22.56 -14.27 3.06
CA PRO A 283 -22.76 -14.11 1.60
C PRO A 283 -22.71 -12.64 1.16
N ALA A 284 -23.19 -11.71 1.99
CA ALA A 284 -23.17 -10.28 1.68
C ALA A 284 -21.73 -9.75 1.55
N ILE A 285 -20.82 -10.09 2.50
CA ILE A 285 -19.42 -9.72 2.43
C ILE A 285 -18.74 -10.34 1.20
N LEU A 286 -19.09 -11.59 0.89
CA LEU A 286 -18.56 -12.28 -0.28
C LEU A 286 -18.93 -11.56 -1.58
N SER A 287 -20.22 -11.23 -1.74
CA SER A 287 -20.73 -10.47 -2.88
C SER A 287 -20.03 -9.11 -3.01
N THR A 288 -19.83 -8.40 -1.89
CA THR A 288 -19.10 -7.13 -1.88
C THR A 288 -17.65 -7.29 -2.36
N VAL A 289 -16.94 -8.34 -1.93
CA VAL A 289 -15.55 -8.59 -2.37
C VAL A 289 -15.49 -8.91 -3.87
N LEU A 290 -16.41 -9.72 -4.38
CA LEU A 290 -16.50 -10.05 -5.81
C LEU A 290 -16.80 -8.80 -6.65
N ALA A 291 -17.81 -8.01 -6.24
CA ALA A 291 -18.17 -6.76 -6.90
C ALA A 291 -17.02 -5.75 -6.90
N PHE A 292 -16.30 -5.60 -5.75
CA PHE A 292 -15.11 -4.75 -5.65
C PHE A 292 -14.06 -5.18 -6.65
N SER A 293 -13.74 -6.47 -6.70
CA SER A 293 -12.69 -6.99 -7.57
C SER A 293 -13.01 -6.81 -9.04
N PHE A 294 -14.28 -6.98 -9.41
CA PHE A 294 -14.75 -6.73 -10.77
C PHE A 294 -14.64 -5.25 -11.14
N ILE A 295 -15.16 -4.35 -10.31
CA ILE A 295 -15.11 -2.90 -10.55
C ILE A 295 -13.66 -2.42 -10.59
N TYR A 296 -12.78 -2.92 -9.70
CA TYR A 296 -11.36 -2.60 -9.68
C TYR A 296 -10.70 -2.93 -11.03
N ALA A 297 -10.95 -4.12 -11.55
CA ALA A 297 -10.44 -4.54 -12.86
C ALA A 297 -10.98 -3.68 -14.00
N VAL A 298 -12.30 -3.37 -14.01
CA VAL A 298 -12.93 -2.51 -15.02
C VAL A 298 -12.32 -1.11 -15.00
N ILE A 299 -12.12 -0.50 -13.83
CA ILE A 299 -11.51 0.82 -13.71
C ILE A 299 -10.08 0.82 -14.26
N ILE A 300 -9.27 -0.20 -13.95
CA ILE A 300 -7.92 -0.32 -14.53
C ILE A 300 -7.99 -0.37 -16.05
N ILE A 301 -8.81 -1.25 -16.62
CA ILE A 301 -8.92 -1.40 -18.08
C ILE A 301 -9.36 -0.09 -18.74
N VAL A 302 -10.43 0.53 -18.24
CA VAL A 302 -10.95 1.79 -18.79
C VAL A 302 -9.91 2.89 -18.68
N SER A 303 -9.24 3.01 -17.53
CA SER A 303 -8.21 4.05 -17.32
C SER A 303 -7.00 3.85 -18.22
N VAL A 304 -6.55 2.61 -18.43
CA VAL A 304 -5.46 2.32 -19.39
C VAL A 304 -5.87 2.71 -20.80
N LEU A 305 -7.09 2.37 -21.23
CA LEU A 305 -7.60 2.78 -22.56
C LEU A 305 -7.65 4.31 -22.71
N LEU A 306 -8.07 5.03 -21.68
CA LEU A 306 -8.06 6.49 -21.67
C LEU A 306 -6.65 7.05 -21.76
N MET A 307 -5.67 6.49 -21.04
CA MET A 307 -4.27 6.90 -21.13
C MET A 307 -3.70 6.69 -22.54
N LEU A 308 -4.00 5.54 -23.15
CA LEU A 308 -3.61 5.25 -24.54
C LEU A 308 -4.25 6.25 -25.53
N ALA A 309 -5.52 6.60 -25.33
CA ALA A 309 -6.20 7.61 -26.16
C ALA A 309 -5.59 9.01 -26.02
N MET A 310 -4.93 9.30 -24.89
CA MET A 310 -4.17 10.54 -24.68
C MET A 310 -2.74 10.49 -25.26
N GLY A 311 -2.36 9.39 -25.95
CA GLY A 311 -1.04 9.23 -26.57
C GLY A 311 0.07 8.73 -25.64
N VAL A 312 -0.26 8.26 -24.43
CA VAL A 312 0.73 7.68 -23.50
C VAL A 312 1.07 6.26 -23.95
N GLY A 313 2.35 5.86 -23.85
CA GLY A 313 2.80 4.52 -24.20
C GLY A 313 2.10 3.40 -23.40
N PHE A 314 2.05 2.19 -23.95
CA PHE A 314 1.32 1.06 -23.34
C PHE A 314 1.88 0.67 -21.97
N THR A 315 3.21 0.58 -21.86
CA THR A 315 3.90 0.22 -20.60
C THR A 315 3.67 1.30 -19.53
N GLU A 316 3.80 2.58 -19.91
CA GLU A 316 3.57 3.71 -19.03
C GLU A 316 2.11 3.78 -18.57
N SER A 317 1.17 3.54 -19.49
CA SER A 317 -0.27 3.56 -19.18
C SER A 317 -0.61 2.51 -18.14
N ILE A 318 -0.16 1.26 -18.30
CA ILE A 318 -0.39 0.19 -17.34
C ILE A 318 0.28 0.52 -16.00
N GLY A 319 1.57 0.90 -16.04
CA GLY A 319 2.35 1.17 -14.84
C GLY A 319 1.77 2.31 -14.00
N THR A 320 1.47 3.45 -14.63
CA THR A 320 0.94 4.63 -13.92
C THR A 320 -0.49 4.45 -13.41
N VAL A 321 -1.36 3.76 -14.16
CA VAL A 321 -2.73 3.45 -13.72
C VAL A 321 -2.71 2.50 -12.51
N ILE A 322 -1.95 1.39 -12.58
CA ILE A 322 -1.84 0.44 -11.46
C ILE A 322 -1.22 1.13 -10.24
N SER A 323 -0.16 1.90 -10.43
CA SER A 323 0.49 2.67 -9.39
C SER A 323 -0.45 3.69 -8.75
N SER A 324 -1.25 4.41 -9.54
CA SER A 324 -2.18 5.42 -9.03
C SER A 324 -3.33 4.81 -8.22
N ILE A 325 -3.98 3.76 -8.74
CA ILE A 325 -5.10 3.12 -8.02
C ILE A 325 -4.61 2.28 -6.83
N GLY A 326 -3.35 1.80 -6.90
CA GLY A 326 -2.67 1.10 -5.81
C GLY A 326 -2.01 2.02 -4.79
N ASN A 327 -1.93 3.34 -5.05
CA ASN A 327 -1.23 4.35 -4.25
C ASN A 327 0.24 3.98 -3.99
N MET A 328 1.06 3.76 -5.04
CA MET A 328 2.42 3.23 -4.91
C MET A 328 3.55 4.17 -5.32
N GLY A 329 3.31 5.08 -6.24
CA GLY A 329 4.29 6.06 -6.74
C GLY A 329 5.02 5.66 -8.01
N PRO A 330 5.97 4.72 -8.01
CA PRO A 330 6.68 4.36 -9.23
C PRO A 330 5.76 3.61 -10.22
N GLY A 331 5.89 3.96 -11.50
CA GLY A 331 5.23 3.30 -12.61
C GLY A 331 6.14 2.33 -13.36
N LEU A 332 5.96 2.24 -14.67
CA LEU A 332 6.76 1.44 -15.59
C LEU A 332 7.25 2.34 -16.76
N GLY A 333 8.23 1.87 -17.48
CA GLY A 333 8.78 2.59 -18.64
C GLY A 333 9.39 3.94 -18.27
N SER A 334 9.06 4.98 -19.01
CA SER A 334 9.51 6.37 -18.77
C SER A 334 8.89 7.02 -17.52
N CYS A 335 7.94 6.37 -16.88
CA CYS A 335 7.37 6.74 -15.57
C CYS A 335 7.84 5.78 -14.47
N GLY A 336 8.93 5.05 -14.71
CA GLY A 336 9.51 4.06 -13.80
C GLY A 336 10.15 4.67 -12.56
N PRO A 337 10.89 3.85 -11.79
CA PRO A 337 11.40 4.23 -10.47
C PRO A 337 12.43 5.36 -10.48
N ALA A 338 13.12 5.58 -11.60
CA ALA A 338 14.15 6.60 -11.75
C ALA A 338 13.64 7.90 -12.38
N TYR A 339 12.34 7.99 -12.71
CA TYR A 339 11.80 9.08 -13.52
C TYR A 339 10.64 9.78 -12.85
N SER A 340 10.45 11.08 -13.18
CA SER A 340 9.26 11.84 -12.79
C SER A 340 8.08 11.59 -13.76
N TRP A 341 6.88 11.96 -13.35
CA TRP A 341 5.69 11.91 -14.20
C TRP A 341 5.42 13.25 -14.92
N ASP A 342 6.39 14.16 -14.90
CA ASP A 342 6.20 15.49 -15.49
C ASP A 342 5.94 15.43 -17.00
N GLY A 343 6.59 14.51 -17.71
CA GLY A 343 6.41 14.31 -19.14
C GLY A 343 5.04 13.79 -19.59
N LEU A 344 4.13 13.45 -18.66
CA LEU A 344 2.77 13.02 -19.01
C LEU A 344 1.89 14.19 -19.41
N PRO A 345 0.92 14.00 -20.34
CA PRO A 345 -0.10 15.01 -20.67
C PRO A 345 -0.87 15.45 -19.41
N ASP A 346 -1.26 16.73 -19.35
CA ASP A 346 -1.96 17.27 -18.18
C ASP A 346 -3.28 16.56 -17.90
N LEU A 347 -4.03 16.20 -18.93
CA LEU A 347 -5.27 15.43 -18.77
C LEU A 347 -5.02 14.05 -18.15
N ALA A 348 -3.89 13.40 -18.50
CA ALA A 348 -3.46 12.15 -17.90
C ALA A 348 -3.12 12.35 -16.41
N LYS A 349 -2.42 13.44 -16.03
CA LYS A 349 -2.13 13.78 -14.64
C LYS A 349 -3.42 13.96 -13.80
N TRP A 350 -4.47 14.59 -14.39
CA TRP A 350 -5.78 14.71 -13.73
C TRP A 350 -6.47 13.36 -13.53
N LEU A 351 -6.49 12.50 -14.56
CA LEU A 351 -7.04 11.15 -14.46
C LEU A 351 -6.33 10.36 -13.37
N LEU A 352 -4.99 10.34 -13.38
CA LEU A 352 -4.18 9.63 -12.39
C LEU A 352 -4.41 10.17 -10.97
N SER A 353 -4.55 11.50 -10.81
CA SER A 353 -4.88 12.12 -9.52
C SER A 353 -6.25 11.67 -9.00
N PHE A 354 -7.23 11.49 -9.88
CA PHE A 354 -8.53 10.94 -9.52
C PHE A 354 -8.44 9.45 -9.13
N LEU A 355 -7.61 8.66 -9.83
CA LEU A 355 -7.37 7.25 -9.47
C LEU A 355 -6.67 7.13 -8.12
N MET A 356 -5.74 8.03 -7.78
CA MET A 356 -5.11 8.07 -6.44
C MET A 356 -6.15 8.31 -5.34
N LEU A 357 -7.14 9.16 -5.60
CA LEU A 357 -8.25 9.40 -4.67
C LEU A 357 -9.14 8.16 -4.53
N LEU A 358 -9.50 7.54 -5.66
CA LEU A 358 -10.29 6.30 -5.69
C LEU A 358 -9.62 5.17 -4.91
N GLY A 359 -8.31 4.98 -5.12
CA GLY A 359 -7.54 3.97 -4.41
C GLY A 359 -7.51 4.20 -2.90
N ARG A 360 -7.30 5.46 -2.48
CA ARG A 360 -7.16 5.80 -1.06
C ARG A 360 -8.45 5.75 -0.26
N LEU A 361 -9.55 6.29 -0.81
CA LEU A 361 -10.85 6.34 -0.14
C LEU A 361 -11.70 5.09 -0.34
N GLU A 362 -11.13 4.06 -0.95
CA GLU A 362 -11.83 2.86 -1.42
C GLU A 362 -12.90 3.13 -2.50
N LEU A 363 -12.95 2.26 -3.50
CA LEU A 363 -13.75 2.47 -4.72
C LEU A 363 -15.21 2.76 -4.42
N PHE A 364 -15.85 1.96 -3.55
CA PHE A 364 -17.27 2.09 -3.30
C PHE A 364 -17.65 3.43 -2.66
N THR A 365 -16.83 3.92 -1.74
CA THR A 365 -17.09 5.19 -1.03
C THR A 365 -17.17 6.35 -2.02
N VAL A 366 -16.24 6.40 -2.97
CA VAL A 366 -16.21 7.49 -3.96
C VAL A 366 -17.25 7.27 -5.06
N LEU A 367 -17.43 6.03 -5.54
CA LEU A 367 -18.38 5.75 -6.60
C LEU A 367 -19.84 5.97 -6.17
N LEU A 368 -20.16 5.76 -4.89
CA LEU A 368 -21.49 6.04 -4.34
C LEU A 368 -21.89 7.51 -4.52
N LEU A 369 -20.95 8.46 -4.47
CA LEU A 369 -21.22 9.88 -4.70
C LEU A 369 -21.77 10.16 -6.12
N PHE A 370 -21.47 9.30 -7.09
CA PHE A 370 -21.95 9.40 -8.46
C PHE A 370 -23.25 8.60 -8.70
N SER A 371 -23.73 7.87 -7.68
CA SER A 371 -25.01 7.15 -7.78
C SER A 371 -26.17 8.09 -7.51
N SER A 372 -27.20 8.03 -8.37
CA SER A 372 -28.46 8.78 -8.18
C SER A 372 -29.20 8.40 -6.88
N ASP A 373 -29.03 7.16 -6.43
CA ASP A 373 -29.70 6.64 -5.23
C ASP A 373 -29.12 7.22 -3.94
N PHE A 374 -27.84 7.64 -3.96
CA PHE A 374 -27.21 8.33 -2.82
C PHE A 374 -27.86 9.70 -2.53
N TRP A 375 -28.33 10.38 -3.58
CA TRP A 375 -28.90 11.73 -3.48
C TRP A 375 -30.43 11.74 -3.34
N LYS A 376 -31.10 10.60 -3.53
CA LYS A 376 -32.54 10.47 -3.27
C LYS A 376 -32.74 10.36 -1.76
N ARG A 377 -33.44 11.33 -1.18
CA ARG A 377 -33.97 11.22 0.19
C ARG A 377 -35.07 10.14 0.18
N ASN A 378 -34.91 9.07 0.95
CA ASN A 378 -36.02 8.19 1.34
C ASN A 378 -36.90 8.93 2.34
#